data_9d4fbe16d775e3c53abecc0ea61c371f
#
_entry.id   9d4fbe16d775e3c53abecc0ea61c371f
#
_cell.length_a   1.000
_cell.length_b   1.000
_cell.length_c   1.000
_cell.angle_alpha   90.00
_cell.angle_beta   90.00
_cell.angle_gamma   90.00
#
_symmetry.space_group_name_H-M   'P 1'
#
loop_
_entity.id
_entity.type
_entity.pdbx_description
1 polymer ?
#
loop_
_entity_poly.entity_id
_entity_poly.type
_entity_poly.pdbx_seq_one_letter_code
_entity_poly.pdbx_strand_id
1 'polypeptide(L)'
;LGALWKALTDRELMMHGADYDLRLLQFGHDFVPARIFDTMLAGRLLGREKFGLADLVQHYLGITLEKGSQKANWGRRPLTSQMAEYAQNDVLYLYDLVTCLREELQEKGRGEWHAQECAQLINENTNLPAPDPDRIWRVKGSNRLLPAELAILRELWHWREQEARRRCRPPFFVLSHDLILNLADKAANGVDYAKLLPRRIPERRRQAIREVIERGISMSSADYPEPIKPPRRRNMTV
;
A
#
# COMPACT_ATOMS: atom_id res chain seq x y z
N LEU A 1 -2.44 19.25 11.34
CA LEU A 1 -1.77 18.99 10.05
C LEU A 1 -2.06 20.05 8.99
N GLY A 2 -3.24 20.74 9.00
CA GLY A 2 -3.59 21.73 7.96
C GLY A 2 -2.55 22.84 7.73
N ALA A 3 -1.93 23.37 8.78
CA ALA A 3 -0.87 24.37 8.67
C ALA A 3 0.39 23.81 7.96
N LEU A 4 0.71 22.53 8.18
CA LEU A 4 1.82 21.84 7.52
C LEU A 4 1.56 21.71 6.01
N TRP A 5 0.38 21.23 5.62
CA TRP A 5 0.04 21.10 4.21
C TRP A 5 0.06 22.44 3.47
N LYS A 6 -0.47 23.48 4.10
CA LYS A 6 -0.39 24.84 3.55
C LYS A 6 1.06 25.31 3.36
N ALA A 7 1.94 25.00 4.29
CA ALA A 7 3.36 25.37 4.19
C ALA A 7 4.11 24.61 3.07
N LEU A 8 3.64 23.41 2.72
CA LEU A 8 4.26 22.54 1.72
C LEU A 8 3.67 22.71 0.31
N THR A 9 2.54 23.37 0.15
CA THR A 9 1.79 23.45 -1.13
C THR A 9 2.66 23.94 -2.29
N ASP A 10 3.47 24.99 -2.09
CA ASP A 10 4.28 25.61 -3.14
C ASP A 10 5.76 25.18 -3.07
N ARG A 11 6.08 24.20 -2.22
CA ARG A 11 7.45 23.71 -2.06
C ARG A 11 7.71 22.50 -2.93
N GLU A 12 8.97 22.37 -3.37
CA GLU A 12 9.45 21.12 -3.92
C GLU A 12 9.75 20.14 -2.77
N LEU A 13 9.15 18.97 -2.78
CA LEU A 13 9.40 17.95 -1.76
C LEU A 13 10.49 16.99 -2.22
N MET A 14 11.50 16.80 -1.38
CA MET A 14 12.54 15.82 -1.61
C MET A 14 12.07 14.45 -1.10
N MET A 15 12.05 13.46 -1.97
CA MET A 15 11.48 12.15 -1.69
C MET A 15 12.38 11.05 -2.25
N HIS A 16 12.15 9.80 -1.82
CA HIS A 16 12.84 8.64 -2.34
C HIS A 16 11.85 7.51 -2.62
N GLY A 17 11.55 7.26 -3.92
CA GLY A 17 10.55 6.27 -4.33
C GLY A 17 9.14 6.66 -3.91
N ALA A 18 8.71 7.86 -4.30
CA ALA A 18 7.56 8.56 -3.77
C ALA A 18 6.18 7.99 -4.14
N ASP A 19 6.07 6.96 -4.99
CA ASP A 19 4.82 6.44 -5.53
C ASP A 19 3.80 6.06 -4.44
N TYR A 20 4.25 5.38 -3.40
CA TYR A 20 3.38 4.99 -2.28
C TYR A 20 3.01 6.18 -1.39
N ASP A 21 3.97 7.04 -1.10
CA ASP A 21 3.77 8.21 -0.24
C ASP A 21 2.81 9.22 -0.87
N LEU A 22 2.91 9.46 -2.19
CA LEU A 22 1.98 10.32 -2.93
C LEU A 22 0.53 9.82 -2.80
N ARG A 23 0.31 8.51 -2.93
CA ARG A 23 -1.02 7.91 -2.71
C ARG A 23 -1.52 8.11 -1.29
N LEU A 24 -0.66 7.92 -0.28
CA LEU A 24 -1.03 8.14 1.12
C LEU A 24 -1.36 9.60 1.41
N LEU A 25 -0.59 10.54 0.88
CA LEU A 25 -0.82 11.97 1.02
C LEU A 25 -2.16 12.38 0.40
N GLN A 26 -2.44 11.89 -0.81
CA GLN A 26 -3.71 12.16 -1.49
C GLN A 26 -4.89 11.54 -0.73
N PHE A 27 -4.86 10.24 -0.43
CA PHE A 27 -6.01 9.56 0.19
C PHE A 27 -6.21 9.91 1.67
N GLY A 28 -5.13 10.14 2.40
CA GLY A 28 -5.21 10.40 3.83
C GLY A 28 -5.42 11.87 4.20
N HIS A 29 -5.01 12.79 3.32
CA HIS A 29 -4.91 14.21 3.66
C HIS A 29 -5.39 15.16 2.55
N ASP A 30 -5.85 14.61 1.42
CA ASP A 30 -6.22 15.38 0.21
C ASP A 30 -5.10 16.36 -0.21
N PHE A 31 -3.85 15.92 -0.07
CA PHE A 31 -2.67 16.72 -0.35
C PHE A 31 -1.91 16.15 -1.55
N VAL A 32 -1.70 17.02 -2.55
CA VAL A 32 -0.89 16.76 -3.75
C VAL A 32 0.23 17.77 -3.78
N PRO A 33 1.52 17.38 -3.74
CA PRO A 33 2.62 18.32 -3.87
C PRO A 33 2.66 18.90 -5.29
N ALA A 34 2.97 20.20 -5.40
CA ALA A 34 3.12 20.84 -6.71
C ALA A 34 4.33 20.30 -7.48
N ARG A 35 5.40 19.98 -6.77
CA ARG A 35 6.65 19.47 -7.34
C ARG A 35 7.33 18.54 -6.33
N ILE A 36 8.01 17.51 -6.87
CA ILE A 36 8.90 16.65 -6.09
C ILE A 36 10.26 16.55 -6.77
N PHE A 37 11.29 16.23 -5.99
CA PHE A 37 12.53 15.68 -6.46
C PHE A 37 12.64 14.25 -5.92
N ASP A 38 12.50 13.25 -6.79
CA ASP A 38 12.61 11.84 -6.40
C ASP A 38 14.02 11.34 -6.66
N THR A 39 14.73 11.01 -5.58
CA THR A 39 16.14 10.58 -5.65
C THR A 39 16.29 9.19 -6.27
N MET A 40 15.27 8.33 -6.21
CA MET A 40 15.29 7.03 -6.88
C MET A 40 15.19 7.19 -8.40
N LEU A 41 14.29 8.06 -8.89
CA LEU A 41 14.19 8.39 -10.31
C LEU A 41 15.48 9.04 -10.82
N ALA A 42 16.06 9.96 -10.05
CA ALA A 42 17.35 10.57 -10.38
C ALA A 42 18.45 9.52 -10.56
N GLY A 43 18.59 8.59 -9.60
CA GLY A 43 19.56 7.50 -9.69
C GLY A 43 19.36 6.62 -10.92
N ARG A 44 18.11 6.30 -11.27
CA ARG A 44 17.77 5.54 -12.49
C ARG A 44 18.15 6.29 -13.76
N LEU A 45 17.80 7.56 -13.86
CA LEU A 45 18.14 8.40 -15.00
C LEU A 45 19.65 8.60 -15.17
N LEU A 46 20.39 8.56 -14.08
CA LEU A 46 21.86 8.62 -14.08
C LEU A 46 22.53 7.26 -14.39
N GLY A 47 21.71 6.20 -14.60
CA GLY A 47 22.20 4.87 -14.95
C GLY A 47 22.82 4.11 -13.78
N ARG A 48 22.40 4.39 -12.54
CA ARG A 48 22.89 3.64 -11.37
C ARG A 48 22.28 2.24 -11.36
N GLU A 49 23.12 1.22 -11.17
CA GLU A 49 22.64 -0.17 -11.02
C GLU A 49 21.88 -0.38 -9.71
N LYS A 50 22.33 0.32 -8.66
CA LYS A 50 21.70 0.34 -7.34
C LYS A 50 21.22 1.74 -7.03
N PHE A 51 19.93 1.89 -6.83
CA PHE A 51 19.27 3.18 -6.64
C PHE A 51 18.40 3.24 -5.38
N GLY A 52 18.58 2.30 -4.44
CA GLY A 52 18.03 2.40 -3.08
C GLY A 52 18.67 3.54 -2.31
N LEU A 53 17.96 4.11 -1.32
CA LEU A 53 18.45 5.26 -0.55
C LEU A 53 19.84 5.01 0.04
N ALA A 54 20.01 3.87 0.70
CA ALA A 54 21.31 3.52 1.30
C ALA A 54 22.44 3.40 0.26
N ASP A 55 22.13 2.86 -0.93
CA ASP A 55 23.11 2.70 -1.99
C ASP A 55 23.51 4.06 -2.59
N LEU A 56 22.53 4.96 -2.77
CA LEU A 56 22.79 6.31 -3.28
C LEU A 56 23.55 7.17 -2.27
N VAL A 57 23.17 7.13 -0.97
CA VAL A 57 23.86 7.83 0.09
C VAL A 57 25.30 7.34 0.21
N GLN A 58 25.52 6.04 0.14
CA GLN A 58 26.89 5.48 0.15
C GLN A 58 27.69 5.94 -1.07
N HIS A 59 27.09 5.97 -2.26
CA HIS A 59 27.75 6.32 -3.50
C HIS A 59 28.13 7.81 -3.54
N TYR A 60 27.22 8.71 -3.17
CA TYR A 60 27.40 10.16 -3.31
C TYR A 60 28.01 10.83 -2.09
N LEU A 61 27.74 10.31 -0.89
CA LEU A 61 28.17 10.94 0.37
C LEU A 61 29.19 10.11 1.15
N GLY A 62 29.49 8.88 0.72
CA GLY A 62 30.40 7.98 1.41
C GLY A 62 29.88 7.43 2.75
N ILE A 63 28.59 7.62 3.05
CA ILE A 63 27.97 7.27 4.33
C ILE A 63 27.24 5.94 4.21
N THR A 64 27.52 5.02 5.13
CA THR A 64 26.83 3.73 5.21
C THR A 64 25.62 3.84 6.12
N LEU A 65 24.41 3.66 5.58
CA LEU A 65 23.17 3.58 6.36
C LEU A 65 22.93 2.14 6.83
N GLU A 66 22.69 1.98 8.14
CA GLU A 66 22.37 0.67 8.69
C GLU A 66 20.99 0.19 8.23
N LYS A 67 20.93 -1.06 7.75
CA LYS A 67 19.66 -1.73 7.42
C LYS A 67 19.04 -2.28 8.71
N GLY A 68 17.98 -1.62 9.21
CA GLY A 68 17.49 -2.06 10.50
C GLY A 68 15.96 -2.17 10.60
N SER A 69 15.30 -1.06 10.86
CA SER A 69 13.93 -1.04 11.37
C SER A 69 12.83 -1.01 10.30
N GLN A 70 13.14 -1.22 9.03
CA GLN A 70 12.15 -1.15 7.92
C GLN A 70 10.88 -2.00 8.18
N LYS A 71 11.06 -3.20 8.75
CA LYS A 71 9.94 -4.13 9.06
C LYS A 71 9.49 -4.07 10.52
N ALA A 72 9.91 -3.06 11.27
CA ALA A 72 9.54 -2.92 12.67
C ALA A 72 8.04 -2.63 12.84
N ASN A 73 7.53 -2.86 14.05
CA ASN A 73 6.15 -2.49 14.38
C ASN A 73 6.05 -0.96 14.62
N TRP A 74 5.89 -0.20 13.55
CA TRP A 74 5.77 1.27 13.58
C TRP A 74 4.52 1.81 14.32
N GLY A 75 3.57 0.93 14.69
CA GLY A 75 2.45 1.27 15.58
C GLY A 75 2.81 1.32 17.06
N ARG A 76 4.02 0.89 17.44
CA ARG A 76 4.50 0.95 18.83
C ARG A 76 4.73 2.39 19.29
N ARG A 77 4.31 2.68 20.51
CA ARG A 77 4.64 3.95 21.19
C ARG A 77 5.10 3.67 22.62
N PRO A 78 6.18 4.32 23.08
CA PRO A 78 7.12 5.15 22.31
C PRO A 78 7.88 4.32 21.29
N LEU A 79 8.43 4.99 20.26
CA LEU A 79 9.39 4.36 19.33
C LEU A 79 10.63 3.91 20.10
N THR A 80 11.29 2.84 19.64
CA THR A 80 12.62 2.47 20.16
C THR A 80 13.67 3.43 19.60
N SER A 81 14.83 3.55 20.27
CA SER A 81 15.95 4.37 19.78
C SER A 81 16.34 3.98 18.35
N GLN A 82 16.43 2.69 18.06
CA GLN A 82 16.73 2.17 16.73
C GLN A 82 15.69 2.56 15.67
N MET A 83 14.39 2.57 16.03
CA MET A 83 13.33 3.04 15.11
C MET A 83 13.41 4.54 14.87
N ALA A 84 13.70 5.32 15.91
CA ALA A 84 13.86 6.76 15.80
C ALA A 84 15.08 7.11 14.93
N GLU A 85 16.20 6.46 15.14
CA GLU A 85 17.42 6.60 14.34
C GLU A 85 17.17 6.23 12.88
N TYR A 86 16.50 5.10 12.62
CA TYR A 86 16.12 4.71 11.26
C TYR A 86 15.28 5.79 10.57
N ALA A 87 14.24 6.31 11.24
CA ALA A 87 13.39 7.35 10.69
C ALA A 87 14.14 8.68 10.44
N GLN A 88 15.13 9.01 11.27
CA GLN A 88 16.01 10.15 11.04
C GLN A 88 16.90 9.94 9.81
N ASN A 89 17.51 8.78 9.68
CA ASN A 89 18.41 8.46 8.57
C ASN A 89 17.70 8.45 7.21
N ASP A 90 16.40 8.13 7.18
CA ASP A 90 15.60 8.18 5.94
C ASP A 90 15.42 9.61 5.39
N VAL A 91 15.63 10.65 6.19
CA VAL A 91 15.48 12.06 5.79
C VAL A 91 16.73 12.91 5.93
N LEU A 92 17.63 12.55 6.84
CA LEU A 92 18.79 13.37 7.23
C LEU A 92 19.70 13.72 6.04
N TYR A 93 19.92 12.77 5.16
CA TYR A 93 20.85 12.89 4.04
C TYR A 93 20.19 13.26 2.72
N LEU A 94 18.85 13.44 2.69
CA LEU A 94 18.14 13.70 1.44
C LEU A 94 18.55 15.01 0.79
N TYR A 95 18.79 16.07 1.57
CA TYR A 95 19.17 17.36 1.04
C TYR A 95 20.53 17.31 0.31
N ASP A 96 21.54 16.76 0.96
CA ASP A 96 22.89 16.65 0.39
C ASP A 96 22.88 15.71 -0.83
N LEU A 97 22.16 14.59 -0.73
CA LEU A 97 21.98 13.66 -1.84
C LEU A 97 21.31 14.33 -3.04
N VAL A 98 20.22 15.09 -2.83
CA VAL A 98 19.54 15.82 -3.90
C VAL A 98 20.46 16.83 -4.56
N THR A 99 21.31 17.51 -3.80
CA THR A 99 22.29 18.47 -4.33
C THR A 99 23.24 17.78 -5.30
N CYS A 100 23.89 16.69 -4.89
CA CYS A 100 24.79 15.92 -5.76
C CYS A 100 24.08 15.36 -7.01
N LEU A 101 22.90 14.78 -6.83
CA LEU A 101 22.13 14.21 -7.94
C LEU A 101 21.68 15.28 -8.95
N ARG A 102 21.30 16.45 -8.47
CA ARG A 102 20.89 17.60 -9.31
C ARG A 102 22.05 18.10 -10.17
N GLU A 103 23.21 18.26 -9.58
CA GLU A 103 24.43 18.65 -10.29
C GLU A 103 24.75 17.65 -11.41
N GLU A 104 24.79 16.36 -11.13
CA GLU A 104 25.09 15.33 -12.14
C GLU A 104 24.02 15.24 -13.22
N LEU A 105 22.73 15.41 -12.86
CA LEU A 105 21.64 15.47 -13.84
C LEU A 105 21.80 16.65 -14.79
N GLN A 106 22.23 17.80 -14.30
CA GLN A 106 22.50 19.00 -15.14
C GLN A 106 23.71 18.78 -16.05
N GLU A 107 24.82 18.27 -15.51
CA GLU A 107 26.02 17.97 -16.30
C GLU A 107 25.71 16.99 -17.45
N LYS A 108 24.84 16.01 -17.23
CA LYS A 108 24.42 15.04 -18.25
C LYS A 108 23.25 15.50 -19.14
N GLY A 109 22.74 16.71 -18.94
CA GLY A 109 21.60 17.24 -19.69
C GLY A 109 20.29 16.50 -19.44
N ARG A 110 20.12 15.84 -18.26
CA ARG A 110 18.95 14.99 -17.90
C ARG A 110 18.02 15.64 -16.88
N GLY A 111 18.27 16.89 -16.49
CA GLY A 111 17.46 17.61 -15.50
C GLY A 111 16.00 17.74 -15.91
N GLU A 112 15.74 18.07 -17.19
CA GLU A 112 14.38 18.18 -17.74
C GLU A 112 13.66 16.82 -17.74
N TRP A 113 14.33 15.75 -18.10
CA TRP A 113 13.77 14.41 -18.07
C TRP A 113 13.35 14.02 -16.64
N HIS A 114 14.21 14.31 -15.66
CA HIS A 114 13.87 14.07 -14.26
C HIS A 114 12.65 14.85 -13.80
N ALA A 115 12.52 16.12 -14.19
CA ALA A 115 11.36 16.95 -13.86
C ALA A 115 10.08 16.38 -14.48
N GLN A 116 10.13 15.92 -15.73
CA GLN A 116 8.99 15.29 -16.43
C GLN A 116 8.58 13.97 -15.77
N GLU A 117 9.53 13.11 -15.45
CA GLU A 117 9.26 11.83 -14.75
C GLU A 117 8.66 12.08 -13.35
N CYS A 118 9.14 13.07 -12.61
CA CYS A 118 8.57 13.45 -11.32
C CYS A 118 7.13 13.98 -11.46
N ALA A 119 6.84 14.80 -12.46
CA ALA A 119 5.50 15.29 -12.74
C ALA A 119 4.55 14.15 -13.15
N GLN A 120 5.02 13.22 -13.96
CA GLN A 120 4.28 12.01 -14.33
C GLN A 120 4.00 11.15 -13.10
N LEU A 121 5.00 10.92 -12.23
CA LEU A 121 4.84 10.14 -10.99
C LEU A 121 3.76 10.76 -10.08
N ILE A 122 3.73 12.09 -9.91
CA ILE A 122 2.66 12.77 -9.18
C ILE A 122 1.31 12.46 -9.83
N ASN A 123 1.18 12.70 -11.13
CA ASN A 123 -0.09 12.53 -11.86
C ASN A 123 -0.61 11.09 -11.77
N GLU A 124 0.23 10.08 -11.99
CA GLU A 124 -0.14 8.67 -11.95
C GLU A 124 -0.57 8.18 -10.56
N ASN A 125 -0.07 8.79 -9.50
CA ASN A 125 -0.35 8.36 -8.13
C ASN A 125 -1.40 9.21 -7.40
N THR A 126 -1.77 10.36 -7.94
CA THR A 126 -2.77 11.26 -7.31
C THR A 126 -4.06 11.40 -8.11
N ASN A 127 -4.05 11.10 -9.41
CA ASN A 127 -5.24 11.09 -10.27
C ASN A 127 -5.82 9.68 -10.47
N LEU A 128 -5.77 8.86 -9.43
CA LEU A 128 -6.35 7.52 -9.50
C LEU A 128 -7.88 7.61 -9.52
N PRO A 129 -8.55 6.85 -10.40
CA PRO A 129 -9.99 6.74 -10.35
C PRO A 129 -10.43 6.21 -8.99
N ALA A 130 -11.62 6.64 -8.53
CA ALA A 130 -12.19 6.09 -7.31
C ALA A 130 -12.20 4.56 -7.38
N PRO A 131 -11.80 3.86 -6.30
CA PRO A 131 -11.83 2.41 -6.29
C PRO A 131 -13.21 1.89 -6.64
N ASP A 132 -13.29 0.98 -7.60
CA ASP A 132 -14.54 0.33 -7.97
C ASP A 132 -15.11 -0.42 -6.75
N PRO A 133 -16.30 -0.03 -6.23
CA PRO A 133 -16.89 -0.65 -5.05
C PRO A 133 -17.11 -2.16 -5.21
N ASP A 134 -17.32 -2.63 -6.44
CA ASP A 134 -17.52 -4.03 -6.75
C ASP A 134 -16.22 -4.83 -6.89
N ARG A 135 -15.09 -4.15 -6.94
CA ARG A 135 -13.78 -4.77 -7.09
C ARG A 135 -12.87 -4.65 -5.87
N ILE A 136 -13.04 -3.61 -5.06
CA ILE A 136 -12.14 -3.31 -3.93
C ILE A 136 -12.00 -4.46 -2.93
N TRP A 137 -13.04 -5.25 -2.75
CA TRP A 137 -13.08 -6.39 -1.83
C TRP A 137 -12.54 -7.69 -2.43
N ARG A 138 -12.24 -7.71 -3.73
CA ARG A 138 -11.74 -8.90 -4.43
C ARG A 138 -10.26 -9.07 -4.17
N VAL A 139 -9.94 -9.86 -3.16
CA VAL A 139 -8.56 -10.18 -2.82
C VAL A 139 -7.95 -11.19 -3.80
N LYS A 140 -6.62 -11.27 -3.85
CA LYS A 140 -5.91 -12.26 -4.66
C LYS A 140 -6.40 -13.67 -4.32
N GLY A 141 -6.84 -14.43 -5.31
CA GLY A 141 -7.41 -15.77 -5.14
C GLY A 141 -8.93 -15.82 -5.15
N SER A 142 -9.64 -14.68 -5.01
CA SER A 142 -11.11 -14.63 -5.06
C SER A 142 -11.72 -15.02 -6.42
N ASN A 143 -10.93 -14.99 -7.49
CA ASN A 143 -11.34 -15.42 -8.83
C ASN A 143 -11.68 -16.91 -8.96
N ARG A 144 -11.37 -17.70 -7.93
CA ARG A 144 -11.67 -19.14 -7.87
C ARG A 144 -12.99 -19.43 -7.16
N LEU A 145 -13.53 -18.43 -6.48
CA LEU A 145 -14.72 -18.57 -5.66
C LEU A 145 -16.00 -18.52 -6.51
N LEU A 146 -16.99 -19.30 -6.11
CA LEU A 146 -18.34 -19.29 -6.66
C LEU A 146 -19.14 -18.08 -6.15
N PRO A 147 -20.26 -17.71 -6.81
CA PRO A 147 -21.04 -16.52 -6.43
C PRO A 147 -21.47 -16.47 -4.96
N ALA A 148 -21.90 -17.58 -4.37
CA ALA A 148 -22.27 -17.66 -2.96
C ALA A 148 -21.05 -17.43 -2.02
N GLU A 149 -19.90 -17.97 -2.38
CA GLU A 149 -18.65 -17.77 -1.65
C GLU A 149 -18.18 -16.31 -1.77
N LEU A 150 -18.34 -15.69 -2.94
CA LEU A 150 -18.04 -14.29 -3.18
C LEU A 150 -18.93 -13.36 -2.34
N ALA A 151 -20.21 -13.71 -2.14
CA ALA A 151 -21.10 -12.96 -1.26
C ALA A 151 -20.58 -12.93 0.18
N ILE A 152 -20.20 -14.08 0.72
CA ILE A 152 -19.61 -14.19 2.06
C ILE A 152 -18.25 -13.46 2.15
N LEU A 153 -17.41 -13.61 1.12
CA LEU A 153 -16.11 -12.92 1.06
C LEU A 153 -16.29 -11.40 1.11
N ARG A 154 -17.26 -10.84 0.35
CA ARG A 154 -17.55 -9.41 0.33
C ARG A 154 -17.92 -8.89 1.72
N GLU A 155 -18.80 -9.59 2.43
CA GLU A 155 -19.21 -9.24 3.79
C GLU A 155 -18.02 -9.32 4.77
N LEU A 156 -17.25 -10.40 4.74
CA LEU A 156 -16.05 -10.57 5.56
C LEU A 156 -15.01 -9.49 5.31
N TRP A 157 -14.80 -9.10 4.05
CA TRP A 157 -13.86 -8.05 3.69
C TRP A 157 -14.30 -6.70 4.26
N HIS A 158 -15.55 -6.29 4.08
CA HIS A 158 -16.06 -5.03 4.61
C HIS A 158 -15.96 -4.97 6.14
N TRP A 159 -16.34 -6.03 6.82
CA TRP A 159 -16.17 -6.12 8.27
C TRP A 159 -14.69 -6.01 8.69
N ARG A 160 -13.80 -6.71 7.99
CA ARG A 160 -12.37 -6.67 8.26
C ARG A 160 -11.80 -5.26 8.13
N GLU A 161 -12.14 -4.54 7.06
CA GLU A 161 -11.68 -3.16 6.84
C GLU A 161 -12.18 -2.21 7.94
N GLN A 162 -13.44 -2.34 8.35
CA GLN A 162 -14.00 -1.55 9.45
C GLN A 162 -13.31 -1.86 10.78
N GLU A 163 -13.10 -3.13 11.12
CA GLU A 163 -12.42 -3.54 12.34
C GLU A 163 -10.94 -3.11 12.33
N ALA A 164 -10.27 -3.14 11.17
CA ALA A 164 -8.91 -2.67 10.98
C ALA A 164 -8.79 -1.16 11.24
N ARG A 165 -9.70 -0.36 10.66
CA ARG A 165 -9.78 1.10 10.90
C ARG A 165 -10.03 1.40 12.37
N ARG A 166 -11.02 0.75 12.99
CA ARG A 166 -11.35 0.93 14.42
C ARG A 166 -10.15 0.65 15.33
N ARG A 167 -9.26 -0.24 14.93
CA ARG A 167 -8.08 -0.66 15.71
C ARG A 167 -6.80 0.02 15.29
N CYS A 168 -6.82 0.90 14.30
CA CYS A 168 -5.63 1.49 13.70
C CYS A 168 -4.57 0.42 13.35
N ARG A 169 -5.00 -0.68 12.69
CA ARG A 169 -4.11 -1.79 12.29
C ARG A 169 -4.35 -2.18 10.84
N PRO A 170 -3.31 -2.64 10.13
CA PRO A 170 -3.48 -3.21 8.80
C PRO A 170 -4.50 -4.35 8.77
N PRO A 171 -5.35 -4.46 7.75
CA PRO A 171 -6.43 -5.46 7.67
C PRO A 171 -5.96 -6.90 7.82
N PHE A 172 -4.78 -7.24 7.29
CA PHE A 172 -4.24 -8.60 7.37
C PHE A 172 -3.85 -9.03 8.80
N PHE A 173 -3.69 -8.09 9.75
CA PHE A 173 -3.55 -8.42 11.18
C PHE A 173 -4.88 -8.72 11.86
N VAL A 174 -6.00 -8.32 11.24
CA VAL A 174 -7.35 -8.67 11.72
C VAL A 174 -7.70 -10.07 11.24
N LEU A 175 -7.70 -10.28 9.93
CA LEU A 175 -7.82 -11.58 9.26
C LEU A 175 -6.94 -11.58 8.01
N SER A 176 -6.10 -12.61 7.85
CA SER A 176 -5.28 -12.75 6.64
C SER A 176 -6.13 -12.99 5.39
N HIS A 177 -5.58 -12.73 4.20
CA HIS A 177 -6.28 -12.99 2.93
C HIS A 177 -6.66 -14.46 2.78
N ASP A 178 -5.75 -15.38 3.09
CA ASP A 178 -6.03 -16.82 3.00
C ASP A 178 -7.13 -17.25 3.97
N LEU A 179 -7.16 -16.65 5.17
CA LEU A 179 -8.19 -16.97 6.14
C LEU A 179 -9.58 -16.53 5.70
N ILE A 180 -9.74 -15.29 5.15
CA ILE A 180 -11.06 -14.85 4.69
C ILE A 180 -11.56 -15.65 3.46
N LEU A 181 -10.66 -16.08 2.57
CA LEU A 181 -10.99 -16.96 1.44
C LEU A 181 -11.47 -18.32 1.94
N ASN A 182 -10.72 -18.94 2.86
CA ASN A 182 -11.07 -20.25 3.43
C ASN A 182 -12.36 -20.19 4.25
N LEU A 183 -12.62 -19.11 4.99
CA LEU A 183 -13.88 -18.91 5.71
C LEU A 183 -15.04 -18.83 4.74
N ALA A 184 -14.92 -18.07 3.64
CA ALA A 184 -15.95 -17.93 2.63
C ALA A 184 -16.27 -19.28 1.94
N ASP A 185 -15.23 -19.99 1.51
CA ASP A 185 -15.37 -21.34 0.90
C ASP A 185 -16.08 -22.32 1.86
N LYS A 186 -15.57 -22.49 3.08
CA LYS A 186 -16.10 -23.47 4.02
C LYS A 186 -17.53 -23.14 4.47
N ALA A 187 -17.80 -21.86 4.73
CA ALA A 187 -19.12 -21.42 5.15
C ALA A 187 -20.19 -21.62 4.06
N ALA A 188 -19.88 -21.30 2.81
CA ALA A 188 -20.81 -21.51 1.68
C ALA A 188 -21.13 -22.98 1.44
N ASN A 189 -20.14 -23.86 1.71
CA ASN A 189 -20.30 -25.30 1.53
C ASN A 189 -20.83 -26.03 2.80
N GLY A 190 -21.31 -25.30 3.81
CA GLY A 190 -21.88 -25.87 5.04
C GLY A 190 -20.87 -26.59 5.93
N VAL A 191 -19.58 -26.36 5.73
CA VAL A 191 -18.51 -26.98 6.53
C VAL A 191 -18.22 -26.12 7.77
N ASP A 192 -17.97 -26.77 8.90
CA ASP A 192 -17.61 -26.10 10.17
C ASP A 192 -16.36 -25.22 10.01
N TYR A 193 -16.59 -23.94 9.77
CA TYR A 193 -15.54 -22.92 9.64
C TYR A 193 -15.04 -22.40 10.99
N ALA A 194 -15.74 -22.68 12.10
CA ALA A 194 -15.36 -22.13 13.42
C ALA A 194 -13.96 -22.57 13.85
N LYS A 195 -13.56 -23.77 13.43
CA LYS A 195 -12.22 -24.34 13.70
C LYS A 195 -11.08 -23.62 12.98
N LEU A 196 -11.37 -22.89 11.90
CA LEU A 196 -10.38 -22.08 11.19
C LEU A 196 -10.00 -20.82 11.93
N LEU A 197 -10.87 -20.34 12.83
CA LEU A 197 -10.60 -19.10 13.56
C LEU A 197 -9.50 -19.31 14.59
N PRO A 198 -8.39 -18.53 14.54
CA PRO A 198 -7.31 -18.63 15.51
C PRO A 198 -7.82 -18.51 16.95
N ARG A 199 -7.32 -19.36 17.87
CA ARG A 199 -7.74 -19.37 19.29
C ARG A 199 -7.58 -18.02 19.99
N ARG A 200 -6.62 -17.18 19.53
CA ARG A 200 -6.35 -15.84 20.06
C ARG A 200 -7.41 -14.78 19.74
N ILE A 201 -8.39 -15.09 18.86
CA ILE A 201 -9.46 -14.15 18.52
C ILE A 201 -10.47 -14.15 19.68
N PRO A 202 -10.72 -12.97 20.34
CA PRO A 202 -11.70 -12.85 21.43
C PRO A 202 -13.10 -13.27 21.00
N GLU A 203 -13.91 -13.86 21.90
CA GLU A 203 -15.23 -14.41 21.59
C GLU A 203 -16.16 -13.35 20.94
N ARG A 204 -16.16 -12.10 21.45
CA ARG A 204 -16.93 -11.01 20.82
C ARG A 204 -16.64 -10.85 19.32
N ARG A 205 -15.38 -11.01 18.93
CA ARG A 205 -15.01 -10.93 17.49
C ARG A 205 -15.36 -12.19 16.73
N ARG A 206 -15.26 -13.36 17.35
CA ARG A 206 -15.73 -14.62 16.76
C ARG A 206 -17.22 -14.54 16.45
N GLN A 207 -18.01 -13.98 17.40
CA GLN A 207 -19.42 -13.78 17.22
C GLN A 207 -19.71 -12.80 16.07
N ALA A 208 -19.01 -11.66 16.00
CA ALA A 208 -19.17 -10.71 14.89
C ALA A 208 -18.82 -11.35 13.51
N ILE A 209 -17.79 -12.21 13.46
CA ILE A 209 -17.44 -12.94 12.22
C ILE A 209 -18.56 -13.91 11.83
N ARG A 210 -19.16 -14.64 12.79
CA ARG A 210 -20.32 -15.53 12.52
C ARG A 210 -21.48 -14.74 11.93
N GLU A 211 -21.87 -13.63 12.57
CA GLU A 211 -22.97 -12.78 12.11
C GLU A 211 -22.72 -12.25 10.68
N VAL A 212 -21.47 -11.90 10.37
CA VAL A 212 -21.08 -11.46 9.02
C VAL A 212 -21.21 -12.58 8.00
N ILE A 213 -20.77 -13.80 8.35
CA ILE A 213 -20.88 -14.98 7.50
C ILE A 213 -22.36 -15.33 7.27
N GLU A 214 -23.17 -15.31 8.31
CA GLU A 214 -24.62 -15.58 8.24
C GLU A 214 -25.34 -14.60 7.32
N ARG A 215 -24.97 -13.30 7.33
CA ARG A 215 -25.49 -12.32 6.35
C ARG A 215 -25.15 -12.71 4.92
N GLY A 216 -23.90 -13.13 4.68
CA GLY A 216 -23.49 -13.58 3.35
C GLY A 216 -24.23 -14.84 2.88
N ILE A 217 -24.47 -15.80 3.79
CA ILE A 217 -25.23 -17.03 3.49
C ILE A 217 -26.71 -16.73 3.21
N SER A 218 -27.32 -15.80 3.97
CA SER A 218 -28.73 -15.43 3.83
C SER A 218 -29.03 -14.49 2.66
N MET A 219 -28.00 -14.06 1.93
CA MET A 219 -28.17 -13.20 0.76
C MET A 219 -28.92 -13.91 -0.35
N SER A 220 -29.81 -13.19 -1.03
CA SER A 220 -30.51 -13.74 -2.21
C SER A 220 -29.53 -14.03 -3.33
N SER A 221 -29.72 -15.13 -4.04
CA SER A 221 -28.89 -15.46 -5.21
C SER A 221 -28.91 -14.40 -6.30
N ALA A 222 -29.95 -13.56 -6.34
CA ALA A 222 -30.02 -12.41 -7.24
C ALA A 222 -29.01 -11.29 -6.90
N ASP A 223 -28.59 -11.22 -5.65
CA ASP A 223 -27.65 -10.20 -5.14
C ASP A 223 -26.20 -10.70 -5.05
N TYR A 224 -25.95 -11.93 -5.52
CA TYR A 224 -24.61 -12.49 -5.51
C TYR A 224 -23.68 -11.73 -6.46
N PRO A 225 -22.42 -11.47 -6.04
CA PRO A 225 -21.44 -10.87 -6.92
C PRO A 225 -21.12 -11.77 -8.11
N GLU A 226 -21.06 -11.21 -9.30
CA GLU A 226 -20.66 -11.96 -10.48
C GLU A 226 -19.17 -12.36 -10.43
N PRO A 227 -18.81 -13.58 -10.86
CA PRO A 227 -17.41 -13.98 -10.99
C PRO A 227 -16.71 -13.12 -12.06
N ILE A 228 -15.50 -12.62 -11.77
CA ILE A 228 -14.68 -11.96 -12.78
C ILE A 228 -14.12 -13.01 -13.72
N LYS A 229 -14.51 -12.98 -14.98
CA LYS A 229 -13.92 -13.80 -16.03
C LYS A 229 -12.45 -13.40 -16.18
N PRO A 230 -11.47 -14.33 -16.12
CA PRO A 230 -10.08 -14.00 -16.38
C PRO A 230 -9.97 -13.40 -17.80
N PRO A 231 -9.06 -12.43 -18.00
CA PRO A 231 -8.83 -11.88 -19.32
C PRO A 231 -8.47 -13.02 -20.26
N ARG A 232 -9.13 -13.10 -21.43
CA ARG A 232 -8.78 -14.06 -22.46
C ARG A 232 -7.29 -13.90 -22.77
N ARG A 233 -6.49 -14.95 -22.58
CA ARG A 233 -5.11 -14.97 -23.07
C ARG A 233 -5.17 -14.62 -24.56
N ARG A 234 -4.61 -13.49 -24.95
CA ARG A 234 -4.30 -13.23 -26.36
C ARG A 234 -3.33 -14.33 -26.75
N ASN A 235 -3.77 -15.24 -27.61
CA ASN A 235 -2.84 -16.11 -28.29
C ASN A 235 -1.92 -15.18 -29.11
N MET A 236 -0.69 -15.00 -28.65
CA MET A 236 0.35 -14.49 -29.50
C MET A 236 0.65 -15.60 -30.48
N THR A 237 0.03 -15.53 -31.65
CA THR A 237 0.49 -16.25 -32.84
C THR A 237 1.88 -15.68 -33.17
N VAL A 238 2.90 -16.52 -33.07
CA VAL A 238 4.28 -16.27 -33.51
C VAL A 238 4.29 -16.18 -35.00
#